data_b90788b1e9ddb3cb08272d3c98b38214
#
_entry.id   b90788b1e9ddb3cb08272d3c98b38214
#
_cell.length_a   1.000
_cell.length_b   1.000
_cell.length_c   1.000
_cell.angle_alpha   90.00
_cell.angle_beta   90.00
_cell.angle_gamma   90.00
#
_symmetry.space_group_name_H-M   'P 1'
#
loop_
_entity.id
_entity.type
_entity.pdbx_description
1 polymer ?
#
loop_
_entity_poly.entity_id
_entity_poly.type
_entity_poly.pdbx_seq_one_letter_code
_entity_poly.pdbx_strand_id
1 'polypeptide(L)'
;IADGDWSSDVCSSDLVGAAGVLVAVWRLGEELGDALGAVAFDGESAALVMISLVVLGVAYTATRLTKRLVKRQSRRDAISAHQREVAHHVLQVLVFVPAVLFVMALWGVKPGNLLIGAGAVGVVVGLAARQTLGAILAGFVLLFARPFEIGDWVVVDEQEGTVTDVSVFNTEIRTFDNEHVLVPNDQVTATEIINRSRNDWLRVQVDVGVDYGADPAEAAAVAEAAMADCEELPDEPAPDVVLSEFADSSVVLTCRFWIRDPSVSRKWEAQNAVVGSVKAAFEREGIGIPFPQRTVSSRERPGPEAPTAPGAAAPTTDGGASGEGDP
;
A
#
# COMPACT_ATOMS: atom_id res chain seq x y z
N ILE A 1 -1.61 49.19 10.57
CA ILE A 1 -1.70 50.46 9.82
C ILE A 1 -0.58 50.41 8.78
N ALA A 2 -0.91 50.03 7.57
CA ALA A 2 -0.38 50.43 6.26
C ALA A 2 -0.88 49.43 5.24
N ASP A 3 -2.11 49.61 4.78
CA ASP A 3 -2.60 49.07 3.52
C ASP A 3 -1.80 49.72 2.40
N GLY A 4 -0.86 49.00 1.85
CA GLY A 4 -0.13 49.37 0.65
C GLY A 4 -0.76 48.66 -0.54
N ASP A 5 -1.44 49.41 -1.33
CA ASP A 5 -2.04 49.11 -2.64
C ASP A 5 -1.01 48.57 -3.61
N TRP A 6 -0.76 47.25 -3.63
CA TRP A 6 0.24 46.58 -4.46
C TRP A 6 -0.34 45.86 -5.66
N SER A 7 -1.67 45.96 -5.89
CA SER A 7 -2.34 45.20 -6.93
C SER A 7 -2.38 45.87 -8.32
N SER A 8 -2.22 47.18 -8.39
CA SER A 8 -2.29 47.95 -9.66
C SER A 8 -0.96 48.08 -10.40
N ASP A 9 0.17 48.16 -9.65
CA ASP A 9 1.46 48.43 -10.26
C ASP A 9 2.12 47.22 -10.94
N VAL A 10 1.74 46.02 -10.54
CA VAL A 10 2.32 44.75 -11.08
C VAL A 10 1.66 44.33 -12.38
N CYS A 11 0.34 44.60 -12.56
CA CYS A 11 -0.34 44.33 -13.82
C CYS A 11 0.07 45.29 -14.95
N SER A 12 0.33 46.54 -14.62
CA SER A 12 0.73 47.54 -15.62
C SER A 12 2.18 47.34 -16.10
N SER A 13 3.11 47.01 -15.21
CA SER A 13 4.53 46.79 -15.58
C SER A 13 4.74 45.54 -16.43
N ASP A 14 3.96 44.48 -16.20
CA ASP A 14 4.05 43.23 -16.98
C ASP A 14 3.36 43.34 -18.37
N LEU A 15 2.28 44.12 -18.46
CA LEU A 15 1.66 44.49 -19.75
C LEU A 15 2.54 45.47 -20.53
N VAL A 16 3.14 46.43 -19.86
CA VAL A 16 4.09 47.37 -20.48
C VAL A 16 5.37 46.64 -20.92
N GLY A 17 5.85 45.65 -20.14
CA GLY A 17 6.96 44.78 -20.51
C GLY A 17 6.64 43.91 -21.72
N ALA A 18 5.43 43.29 -21.77
CA ALA A 18 4.99 42.51 -22.93
C ALA A 18 4.73 43.37 -24.16
N ALA A 19 4.15 44.56 -24.00
CA ALA A 19 4.00 45.54 -25.05
C ALA A 19 5.35 46.07 -25.52
N GLY A 20 6.30 46.30 -24.62
CA GLY A 20 7.66 46.72 -24.94
C GLY A 20 8.43 45.65 -25.74
N VAL A 21 8.26 44.37 -25.42
CA VAL A 21 8.82 43.25 -26.19
C VAL A 21 8.17 43.16 -27.58
N LEU A 22 6.83 43.32 -27.67
CA LEU A 22 6.14 43.36 -28.96
C LEU A 22 6.58 44.56 -29.82
N VAL A 23 6.71 45.74 -29.24
CA VAL A 23 7.20 46.93 -29.95
C VAL A 23 8.70 46.79 -30.30
N ALA A 24 9.51 46.18 -29.46
CA ALA A 24 10.93 45.90 -29.77
C ALA A 24 11.07 44.86 -30.89
N VAL A 25 10.23 43.81 -30.87
CA VAL A 25 10.16 42.78 -31.94
C VAL A 25 9.64 43.41 -33.23
N TRP A 26 8.66 44.34 -33.16
CA TRP A 26 8.13 45.03 -34.31
C TRP A 26 9.17 46.00 -34.90
N ARG A 27 9.87 46.80 -34.07
CA ARG A 27 10.97 47.67 -34.50
C ARG A 27 12.19 46.92 -35.00
N LEU A 28 12.60 45.83 -34.30
CA LEU A 28 13.62 44.93 -34.79
C LEU A 28 13.21 44.28 -36.11
N GLY A 29 11.92 44.00 -36.30
CA GLY A 29 11.35 43.51 -37.56
C GLY A 29 11.43 44.52 -38.69
N GLU A 30 11.21 45.82 -38.43
CA GLU A 30 11.42 46.91 -39.42
C GLU A 30 12.91 47.10 -39.74
N GLU A 31 13.79 47.20 -38.73
CA GLU A 31 15.24 47.37 -38.97
C GLU A 31 15.88 46.10 -39.58
N LEU A 32 15.44 44.90 -39.21
CA LEU A 32 15.86 43.68 -39.89
C LEU A 32 15.24 43.57 -41.28
N GLY A 33 14.00 44.03 -41.48
CA GLY A 33 13.33 44.08 -42.78
C GLY A 33 14.09 45.00 -43.76
N ASP A 34 14.54 46.16 -43.31
CA ASP A 34 15.34 47.07 -44.11
C ASP A 34 16.79 46.55 -44.33
N ALA A 35 17.38 45.86 -43.34
CA ALA A 35 18.71 45.26 -43.46
C ALA A 35 18.67 43.94 -44.26
N LEU A 36 17.56 43.18 -44.21
CA LEU A 36 17.34 41.97 -45.00
C LEU A 36 16.66 42.24 -46.34
N GLY A 37 16.16 43.44 -46.58
CA GLY A 37 15.67 43.91 -47.88
C GLY A 37 16.74 43.90 -48.97
N ALA A 38 18.01 43.76 -48.64
CA ALA A 38 19.11 43.49 -49.55
C ALA A 38 19.22 42.00 -49.97
N VAL A 39 18.56 41.10 -49.25
CA VAL A 39 18.41 39.69 -49.58
C VAL A 39 16.95 39.54 -50.01
N ALA A 40 16.69 39.22 -51.27
CA ALA A 40 15.32 39.07 -51.84
C ALA A 40 14.56 37.96 -51.10
N PHE A 41 13.98 38.31 -49.96
CA PHE A 41 12.98 37.42 -49.28
C PHE A 41 11.66 37.61 -49.99
N ASP A 42 11.18 36.55 -50.60
CA ASP A 42 9.79 36.42 -51.05
C ASP A 42 8.87 36.74 -49.86
N GLY A 43 7.79 37.51 -50.05
CA GLY A 43 6.90 37.93 -48.95
C GLY A 43 6.38 36.76 -48.08
N GLU A 44 6.36 35.58 -48.64
CA GLU A 44 5.97 34.35 -47.93
C GLU A 44 7.02 33.89 -46.88
N SER A 45 8.32 34.01 -47.22
CA SER A 45 9.38 33.64 -46.28
C SER A 45 9.51 34.64 -45.10
N ALA A 46 9.26 35.97 -45.37
CA ALA A 46 9.24 36.98 -44.33
C ALA A 46 8.11 36.74 -43.32
N ALA A 47 6.91 36.31 -43.78
CA ALA A 47 5.81 35.95 -42.92
C ALA A 47 6.10 34.72 -42.04
N LEU A 48 6.79 33.71 -42.60
CA LEU A 48 7.20 32.50 -41.84
C LEU A 48 8.21 32.85 -40.76
N VAL A 49 9.18 33.72 -41.01
CA VAL A 49 10.14 34.20 -40.00
C VAL A 49 9.41 34.93 -38.87
N MET A 50 8.49 35.85 -39.21
CA MET A 50 7.70 36.58 -38.22
C MET A 50 6.87 35.64 -37.33
N ILE A 51 6.17 34.69 -37.91
CA ILE A 51 5.38 33.70 -37.17
C ILE A 51 6.29 32.85 -36.27
N SER A 52 7.44 32.42 -36.77
CA SER A 52 8.42 31.66 -35.99
C SER A 52 8.93 32.45 -34.78
N LEU A 53 9.25 33.71 -34.93
CA LEU A 53 9.68 34.60 -33.85
C LEU A 53 8.54 34.82 -32.81
N VAL A 54 7.31 34.99 -33.27
CA VAL A 54 6.15 35.13 -32.38
C VAL A 54 5.95 33.87 -31.56
N VAL A 55 5.98 32.70 -32.19
CA VAL A 55 5.79 31.38 -31.49
C VAL A 55 6.87 31.17 -30.44
N LEU A 56 8.15 31.39 -30.79
CA LEU A 56 9.26 31.27 -29.83
C LEU A 56 9.20 32.33 -28.72
N GLY A 57 8.78 33.55 -29.05
CA GLY A 57 8.54 34.62 -28.10
C GLY A 57 7.42 34.29 -27.11
N VAL A 58 6.32 33.72 -27.60
CA VAL A 58 5.22 33.26 -26.76
C VAL A 58 5.70 32.10 -25.86
N ALA A 59 6.42 31.13 -26.41
CA ALA A 59 7.00 30.02 -25.61
C ALA A 59 7.95 30.56 -24.51
N TYR A 60 8.79 31.51 -24.83
CA TYR A 60 9.71 32.14 -23.87
C TYR A 60 8.96 32.92 -22.78
N THR A 61 7.96 33.74 -23.18
CA THR A 61 7.14 34.49 -22.20
C THR A 61 6.33 33.59 -21.32
N ALA A 62 5.76 32.49 -21.85
CA ALA A 62 5.03 31.49 -21.09
C ALA A 62 5.92 30.85 -20.01
N THR A 63 7.14 30.41 -20.37
CA THR A 63 8.09 29.84 -19.40
C THR A 63 8.53 30.85 -18.34
N ARG A 64 8.72 32.11 -18.73
CA ARG A 64 9.08 33.18 -17.79
C ARG A 64 7.93 33.55 -16.84
N LEU A 65 6.70 33.57 -17.34
CA LEU A 65 5.51 33.82 -16.54
C LEU A 65 5.27 32.69 -15.51
N THR A 66 5.42 31.45 -15.95
CA THR A 66 5.30 30.29 -15.06
C THR A 66 6.37 30.32 -13.96
N LYS A 67 7.61 30.67 -14.28
CA LYS A 67 8.68 30.88 -13.28
C LYS A 67 8.30 31.92 -12.24
N ARG A 68 7.66 33.03 -12.64
CA ARG A 68 7.18 34.08 -11.74
C ARG A 68 6.00 33.62 -10.88
N LEU A 69 5.06 32.89 -11.47
CA LEU A 69 3.89 32.34 -10.74
C LEU A 69 4.34 31.32 -9.68
N VAL A 70 5.23 30.38 -10.04
CA VAL A 70 5.79 29.40 -9.10
C VAL A 70 6.57 30.11 -7.98
N LYS A 71 7.31 31.17 -8.29
CA LYS A 71 8.03 31.96 -7.27
C LYS A 71 7.07 32.73 -6.34
N ARG A 72 5.90 33.16 -6.82
CA ARG A 72 4.86 33.81 -6.00
C ARG A 72 4.17 32.83 -5.06
N GLN A 73 3.83 31.66 -5.57
CA GLN A 73 3.14 30.60 -4.79
C GLN A 73 4.06 30.00 -3.70
N SER A 74 5.37 30.00 -3.93
CA SER A 74 6.39 29.39 -3.05
C SER A 74 6.77 30.26 -1.82
N ARG A 75 6.05 31.34 -1.53
CA ARG A 75 6.18 32.05 -0.24
C ARG A 75 5.55 31.31 0.94
N ARG A 76 4.92 30.16 0.68
CA ARG A 76 4.39 29.21 1.68
C ARG A 76 5.31 27.98 1.70
N ASP A 77 6.48 28.06 2.23
CA ASP A 77 7.51 27.07 2.67
C ASP A 77 7.41 25.56 2.31
N ALA A 78 6.66 25.18 1.26
CA ALA A 78 6.38 23.77 0.96
C ALA A 78 7.29 23.12 -0.10
N ILE A 79 8.14 23.90 -0.83
CA ILE A 79 8.92 23.35 -1.96
C ILE A 79 10.38 23.77 -1.85
N SER A 80 11.30 22.79 -1.85
CA SER A 80 12.75 23.05 -1.81
C SER A 80 13.24 23.80 -3.07
N ALA A 81 14.35 24.55 -2.94
CA ALA A 81 14.92 25.30 -4.06
C ALA A 81 15.29 24.37 -5.23
N HIS A 82 15.75 23.16 -4.95
CA HIS A 82 16.15 22.17 -5.95
C HIS A 82 14.93 21.61 -6.73
N GLN A 83 13.85 21.28 -6.03
CA GLN A 83 12.60 20.80 -6.68
C GLN A 83 12.02 21.85 -7.64
N ARG A 84 12.13 23.12 -7.29
CA ARG A 84 11.69 24.24 -8.13
C ARG A 84 12.50 24.37 -9.42
N GLU A 85 13.80 24.16 -9.33
CA GLU A 85 14.70 24.27 -10.49
C GLU A 85 14.46 23.11 -11.47
N VAL A 86 14.30 21.90 -10.97
CA VAL A 86 13.95 20.71 -11.77
C VAL A 86 12.60 20.89 -12.46
N ALA A 87 11.56 21.31 -11.72
CA ALA A 87 10.23 21.55 -12.29
C ALA A 87 10.25 22.61 -13.40
N HIS A 88 11.06 23.65 -13.23
CA HIS A 88 11.23 24.70 -14.26
C HIS A 88 11.87 24.14 -15.54
N HIS A 89 12.92 23.31 -15.44
CA HIS A 89 13.56 22.70 -16.61
C HIS A 89 12.62 21.73 -17.33
N VAL A 90 11.88 20.91 -16.61
CA VAL A 90 10.89 20.00 -17.20
C VAL A 90 9.82 20.79 -17.95
N LEU A 91 9.28 21.84 -17.33
CA LEU A 91 8.28 22.69 -17.98
C LEU A 91 8.85 23.42 -19.20
N GLN A 92 10.10 23.89 -19.12
CA GLN A 92 10.78 24.54 -20.24
C GLN A 92 10.89 23.58 -21.43
N VAL A 93 11.32 22.35 -21.22
CA VAL A 93 11.40 21.32 -22.27
C VAL A 93 10.01 21.04 -22.85
N LEU A 94 8.98 20.90 -21.99
CA LEU A 94 7.59 20.62 -22.40
C LEU A 94 7.00 21.73 -23.28
N VAL A 95 7.41 22.99 -23.09
CA VAL A 95 6.92 24.13 -23.88
C VAL A 95 7.77 24.35 -25.14
N PHE A 96 9.10 24.24 -25.03
CA PHE A 96 9.99 24.54 -26.15
C PHE A 96 10.00 23.46 -27.23
N VAL A 97 9.92 22.18 -26.87
CA VAL A 97 9.92 21.09 -27.85
C VAL A 97 8.77 21.18 -28.83
N PRO A 98 7.49 21.33 -28.41
CA PRO A 98 6.37 21.54 -29.34
C PRO A 98 6.50 22.83 -30.16
N ALA A 99 7.00 23.91 -29.54
CA ALA A 99 7.18 25.18 -30.23
C ALA A 99 8.20 25.07 -31.38
N VAL A 100 9.32 24.40 -31.14
CA VAL A 100 10.37 24.17 -32.17
C VAL A 100 9.83 23.23 -33.25
N LEU A 101 9.13 22.13 -32.90
CA LEU A 101 8.52 21.24 -33.89
C LEU A 101 7.50 21.96 -34.75
N PHE A 102 6.69 22.85 -34.16
CA PHE A 102 5.74 23.67 -34.89
C PHE A 102 6.43 24.62 -35.87
N VAL A 103 7.51 25.33 -35.42
CA VAL A 103 8.30 26.16 -36.30
C VAL A 103 8.91 25.35 -37.44
N MET A 104 9.47 24.15 -37.18
CA MET A 104 10.02 23.30 -38.25
C MET A 104 8.95 22.90 -39.27
N ALA A 105 7.71 22.62 -38.81
CA ALA A 105 6.58 22.30 -39.68
C ALA A 105 6.19 23.46 -40.57
N LEU A 106 6.25 24.74 -40.06
CA LEU A 106 5.97 25.93 -40.86
C LEU A 106 7.01 26.10 -42.00
N TRP A 107 8.27 25.72 -41.78
CA TRP A 107 9.35 25.75 -42.75
C TRP A 107 9.31 24.55 -43.74
N GLY A 108 8.23 23.82 -43.79
CA GLY A 108 8.04 22.69 -44.72
C GLY A 108 8.89 21.47 -44.43
N VAL A 109 9.59 21.46 -43.28
CA VAL A 109 10.24 20.23 -42.80
C VAL A 109 9.15 19.22 -42.48
N LYS A 110 9.07 18.15 -43.25
CA LYS A 110 8.09 17.08 -43.01
C LYS A 110 8.37 16.45 -41.66
N PRO A 111 7.56 16.69 -40.61
CA PRO A 111 7.86 16.22 -39.25
C PRO A 111 7.75 14.69 -39.13
N GLY A 112 7.27 14.00 -40.17
CA GLY A 112 7.02 12.56 -40.11
C GLY A 112 8.21 11.73 -39.65
N ASN A 113 9.40 11.96 -40.19
CA ASN A 113 10.61 11.21 -39.79
C ASN A 113 11.09 11.57 -38.38
N LEU A 114 10.93 12.85 -37.97
CA LEU A 114 11.23 13.28 -36.62
C LEU A 114 10.21 12.77 -35.62
N LEU A 115 8.91 12.69 -36.01
CA LEU A 115 7.84 12.12 -35.20
C LEU A 115 8.03 10.62 -34.97
N ILE A 116 8.53 9.89 -35.95
CA ILE A 116 8.83 8.46 -35.80
C ILE A 116 9.95 8.27 -34.75
N GLY A 117 11.05 9.02 -34.88
CA GLY A 117 12.15 8.97 -33.90
C GLY A 117 11.74 9.46 -32.51
N ALA A 118 11.04 10.61 -32.43
CA ALA A 118 10.51 11.12 -31.18
C ALA A 118 9.45 10.19 -30.55
N GLY A 119 8.66 9.53 -31.39
CA GLY A 119 7.68 8.52 -30.95
C GLY A 119 8.36 7.33 -30.29
N ALA A 120 9.42 6.80 -30.89
CA ALA A 120 10.21 5.71 -30.31
C ALA A 120 10.82 6.10 -28.95
N VAL A 121 11.43 7.28 -28.87
CA VAL A 121 11.96 7.83 -27.59
C VAL A 121 10.80 8.02 -26.60
N GLY A 122 9.66 8.56 -27.04
CA GLY A 122 8.47 8.75 -26.21
C GLY A 122 7.93 7.47 -25.61
N VAL A 123 7.92 6.35 -26.36
CA VAL A 123 7.53 5.04 -25.87
C VAL A 123 8.49 4.56 -24.78
N VAL A 124 9.81 4.69 -24.97
CA VAL A 124 10.82 4.28 -23.99
C VAL A 124 10.65 5.11 -22.68
N VAL A 125 10.54 6.43 -22.82
CA VAL A 125 10.33 7.34 -21.67
C VAL A 125 9.00 7.07 -21.00
N GLY A 126 7.92 6.83 -21.77
CA GLY A 126 6.60 6.51 -21.25
C GLY A 126 6.58 5.21 -20.46
N LEU A 127 7.26 4.17 -20.97
CA LEU A 127 7.41 2.89 -20.26
C LEU A 127 8.24 3.07 -18.97
N ALA A 128 9.32 3.85 -19.02
CA ALA A 128 10.14 4.14 -17.85
C ALA A 128 9.38 4.96 -16.78
N ALA A 129 8.50 5.88 -17.21
CA ALA A 129 7.70 6.73 -16.32
C ALA A 129 6.39 6.07 -15.84
N ARG A 130 6.03 4.89 -16.38
CA ARG A 130 4.74 4.24 -16.14
C ARG A 130 4.44 4.05 -14.65
N GLN A 131 5.40 3.56 -13.88
CA GLN A 131 5.22 3.30 -12.45
C GLN A 131 4.99 4.61 -11.68
N THR A 132 5.82 5.63 -11.90
CA THR A 132 5.66 6.93 -11.24
C THR A 132 4.32 7.57 -11.57
N LEU A 133 3.90 7.51 -12.83
CA LEU A 133 2.61 8.04 -13.26
C LEU A 133 1.45 7.24 -12.65
N GLY A 134 1.61 5.91 -12.54
CA GLY A 134 0.67 5.03 -11.84
C GLY A 134 0.49 5.43 -10.38
N ALA A 135 1.58 5.65 -9.64
CA ALA A 135 1.52 6.09 -8.24
C ALA A 135 0.83 7.45 -8.07
N ILE A 136 1.07 8.40 -8.98
CA ILE A 136 0.40 9.71 -8.97
C ILE A 136 -1.12 9.55 -9.19
N LEU A 137 -1.52 8.79 -10.21
CA LEU A 137 -2.93 8.55 -10.52
C LEU A 137 -3.63 7.80 -9.37
N ALA A 138 -2.96 6.81 -8.81
CA ALA A 138 -3.43 6.10 -7.63
C ALA A 138 -3.61 7.05 -6.43
N GLY A 139 -2.65 7.95 -6.18
CA GLY A 139 -2.76 8.98 -5.16
C GLY A 139 -4.00 9.87 -5.34
N PHE A 140 -4.29 10.29 -6.57
CA PHE A 140 -5.54 11.01 -6.86
C PHE A 140 -6.78 10.16 -6.55
N VAL A 141 -6.78 8.87 -6.94
CA VAL A 141 -7.90 7.97 -6.64
C VAL A 141 -8.10 7.84 -5.12
N LEU A 142 -7.05 7.66 -4.34
CA LEU A 142 -7.11 7.57 -2.88
C LEU A 142 -7.68 8.86 -2.25
N LEU A 143 -7.25 10.03 -2.72
CA LEU A 143 -7.71 11.33 -2.24
C LEU A 143 -9.19 11.59 -2.54
N PHE A 144 -9.72 11.09 -3.67
CA PHE A 144 -11.11 11.28 -4.06
C PHE A 144 -12.04 10.18 -3.53
N ALA A 145 -11.64 8.91 -3.65
CA ALA A 145 -12.45 7.76 -3.23
C ALA A 145 -12.43 7.55 -1.71
N ARG A 146 -11.35 7.99 -1.03
CA ARG A 146 -11.14 7.90 0.43
C ARG A 146 -11.53 6.54 1.01
N PRO A 147 -10.92 5.43 0.57
CA PRO A 147 -11.17 4.13 1.16
C PRO A 147 -10.78 4.08 2.64
N PHE A 148 -9.87 4.95 3.07
CA PHE A 148 -9.45 5.22 4.44
C PHE A 148 -9.11 6.70 4.62
N GLU A 149 -9.05 7.15 5.87
CA GLU A 149 -8.66 8.50 6.26
C GLU A 149 -7.41 8.48 7.17
N ILE A 150 -6.78 9.64 7.34
CA ILE A 150 -5.64 9.77 8.28
C ILE A 150 -6.16 9.50 9.68
N GLY A 151 -5.51 8.59 10.40
CA GLY A 151 -5.91 8.10 11.70
C GLY A 151 -6.58 6.71 11.67
N ASP A 152 -6.99 6.22 10.50
CA ASP A 152 -7.59 4.90 10.37
C ASP A 152 -6.58 3.78 10.62
N TRP A 153 -7.07 2.72 11.26
CA TRP A 153 -6.35 1.47 11.41
C TRP A 153 -6.62 0.60 10.19
N VAL A 154 -5.58 0.40 9.39
CA VAL A 154 -5.66 -0.33 8.13
C VAL A 154 -4.67 -1.49 8.08
N VAL A 155 -5.01 -2.46 7.24
CA VAL A 155 -4.07 -3.47 6.75
C VAL A 155 -3.99 -3.30 5.24
N VAL A 156 -2.79 -3.05 4.74
CA VAL A 156 -2.50 -2.91 3.31
C VAL A 156 -1.40 -3.89 2.98
N ASP A 157 -1.70 -4.88 2.14
CA ASP A 157 -0.82 -6.02 1.91
C ASP A 157 -0.48 -6.72 3.25
N GLU A 158 0.77 -6.80 3.62
CA GLU A 158 1.22 -7.39 4.91
C GLU A 158 1.43 -6.33 6.01
N GLN A 159 1.21 -5.04 5.71
CA GLN A 159 1.47 -3.94 6.63
C GLN A 159 0.21 -3.57 7.41
N GLU A 160 0.24 -3.76 8.73
CA GLU A 160 -0.82 -3.36 9.64
C GLU A 160 -0.40 -2.15 10.49
N GLY A 161 -1.22 -1.11 10.50
CA GLY A 161 -0.91 0.09 11.28
C GLY A 161 -1.93 1.21 11.12
N THR A 162 -1.58 2.38 11.60
CA THR A 162 -2.40 3.60 11.50
C THR A 162 -1.88 4.48 10.36
N VAL A 163 -2.77 4.94 9.50
CA VAL A 163 -2.44 5.89 8.43
C VAL A 163 -2.06 7.23 9.05
N THR A 164 -0.85 7.71 8.78
CA THR A 164 -0.34 9.00 9.28
C THR A 164 -0.37 10.10 8.23
N ASP A 165 -0.16 9.75 6.96
CA ASP A 165 -0.23 10.70 5.85
C ASP A 165 -0.59 10.00 4.54
N VAL A 166 -1.24 10.77 3.64
CA VAL A 166 -1.53 10.34 2.26
C VAL A 166 -1.03 11.41 1.32
N SER A 167 0.15 11.20 0.77
CA SER A 167 0.78 12.11 -0.19
C SER A 167 0.39 11.76 -1.63
N VAL A 168 0.90 12.53 -2.61
CA VAL A 168 0.64 12.27 -4.04
C VAL A 168 1.22 10.94 -4.52
N PHE A 169 2.35 10.50 -3.93
CA PHE A 169 3.09 9.32 -4.39
C PHE A 169 2.95 8.13 -3.47
N ASN A 170 2.85 8.37 -2.16
CA ASN A 170 2.87 7.33 -1.13
C ASN A 170 1.82 7.59 -0.06
N THR A 171 1.37 6.50 0.55
CA THR A 171 0.66 6.48 1.82
C THR A 171 1.64 6.09 2.93
N GLU A 172 1.66 6.83 4.03
CA GLU A 172 2.49 6.55 5.20
C GLU A 172 1.65 5.84 6.25
N ILE A 173 2.12 4.67 6.68
CA ILE A 173 1.50 3.84 7.71
C ILE A 173 2.48 3.73 8.87
N ARG A 174 2.02 4.04 10.07
CA ARG A 174 2.78 3.79 11.30
C ARG A 174 2.33 2.48 11.91
N THR A 175 3.25 1.52 11.95
CA THR A 175 3.00 0.20 12.57
C THR A 175 2.87 0.33 14.08
N PHE A 176 2.42 -0.75 14.74
CA PHE A 176 2.29 -0.78 16.19
C PHE A 176 3.63 -0.87 16.91
N ASP A 177 4.70 -1.27 16.21
CA ASP A 177 6.08 -1.22 16.69
C ASP A 177 6.72 0.16 16.50
N ASN A 178 5.90 1.17 16.13
CA ASN A 178 6.30 2.56 15.87
C ASN A 178 7.26 2.72 14.69
N GLU A 179 7.16 1.84 13.69
CA GLU A 179 7.90 1.96 12.44
C GLU A 179 7.09 2.77 11.43
N HIS A 180 7.76 3.55 10.60
CA HIS A 180 7.16 4.29 9.50
C HIS A 180 7.33 3.53 8.19
N VAL A 181 6.24 3.04 7.63
CA VAL A 181 6.20 2.31 6.36
C VAL A 181 5.63 3.22 5.29
N LEU A 182 6.41 3.46 4.24
CA LEU A 182 5.99 4.23 3.07
C LEU A 182 5.58 3.25 1.97
N VAL A 183 4.28 3.17 1.69
CA VAL A 183 3.73 2.31 0.65
C VAL A 183 3.41 3.17 -0.59
N PRO A 184 3.98 2.86 -1.78
CA PRO A 184 3.61 3.55 -3.02
C PRO A 184 2.11 3.43 -3.30
N ASN A 185 1.46 4.52 -3.72
CA ASN A 185 0.01 4.55 -3.90
C ASN A 185 -0.50 3.59 -4.98
N ASP A 186 0.29 3.29 -6.00
CA ASP A 186 -0.03 2.27 -7.01
C ASP A 186 -0.09 0.86 -6.40
N GLN A 187 0.77 0.55 -5.43
CA GLN A 187 0.71 -0.70 -4.67
C GLN A 187 -0.51 -0.73 -3.75
N VAL A 188 -0.79 0.37 -3.02
CA VAL A 188 -1.98 0.47 -2.15
C VAL A 188 -3.27 0.22 -2.93
N THR A 189 -3.42 0.81 -4.13
CA THR A 189 -4.64 0.65 -4.94
C THR A 189 -4.71 -0.68 -5.69
N ALA A 190 -3.60 -1.39 -5.83
CA ALA A 190 -3.53 -2.69 -6.49
C ALA A 190 -3.73 -3.88 -5.53
N THR A 191 -3.66 -3.65 -4.22
CA THR A 191 -3.81 -4.68 -3.19
C THR A 191 -5.12 -4.54 -2.43
N GLU A 192 -5.46 -5.57 -1.64
CA GLU A 192 -6.60 -5.52 -0.74
C GLU A 192 -6.34 -4.54 0.41
N ILE A 193 -7.32 -3.73 0.70
CA ILE A 193 -7.30 -2.79 1.83
C ILE A 193 -8.33 -3.23 2.85
N ILE A 194 -7.90 -3.62 4.04
CA ILE A 194 -8.79 -3.88 5.17
C ILE A 194 -8.75 -2.66 6.09
N ASN A 195 -9.86 -1.94 6.16
CA ASN A 195 -10.02 -0.84 7.11
C ASN A 195 -10.79 -1.34 8.33
N ARG A 196 -10.12 -1.40 9.49
CA ARG A 196 -10.69 -1.92 10.74
C ARG A 196 -11.41 -0.85 11.57
N SER A 197 -11.16 0.43 11.29
CA SER A 197 -11.76 1.56 12.03
C SER A 197 -12.87 2.28 11.26
N ARG A 198 -13.10 1.95 9.99
CA ARG A 198 -14.15 2.59 9.19
C ARG A 198 -15.56 2.37 9.71
N ASN A 199 -15.79 1.22 10.33
CA ASN A 199 -17.05 0.90 10.98
C ASN A 199 -16.90 1.14 12.49
N ASP A 200 -17.98 1.54 13.14
CA ASP A 200 -18.01 1.80 14.58
C ASP A 200 -17.75 0.54 15.42
N TRP A 201 -17.83 -0.65 14.80
CA TRP A 201 -17.73 -1.94 15.44
C TRP A 201 -16.71 -2.85 14.74
N LEU A 202 -15.88 -3.51 15.55
CA LEU A 202 -15.00 -4.58 15.10
C LEU A 202 -15.23 -5.82 15.93
N ARG A 203 -15.43 -6.96 15.27
CA ARG A 203 -15.48 -8.26 15.94
C ARG A 203 -14.07 -8.79 16.14
N VAL A 204 -13.75 -9.10 17.40
CA VAL A 204 -12.51 -9.75 17.81
C VAL A 204 -12.80 -11.21 18.16
N GLN A 205 -11.83 -12.08 17.92
CA GLN A 205 -11.93 -13.50 18.20
C GLN A 205 -10.72 -13.96 19.00
N VAL A 206 -10.99 -14.86 19.96
CA VAL A 206 -9.95 -15.51 20.77
C VAL A 206 -10.31 -16.98 20.88
N ASP A 207 -9.38 -17.85 20.57
CA ASP A 207 -9.54 -19.27 20.68
C ASP A 207 -9.08 -19.77 22.04
N VAL A 208 -9.88 -20.66 22.66
CA VAL A 208 -9.55 -21.35 23.88
C VAL A 208 -9.82 -22.84 23.72
N GLY A 209 -8.85 -23.69 24.06
CA GLY A 209 -8.99 -25.14 24.03
C GLY A 209 -9.53 -25.69 25.36
N VAL A 210 -10.51 -26.56 25.31
CA VAL A 210 -11.00 -27.32 26.48
C VAL A 210 -10.69 -28.79 26.33
N ASP A 211 -10.52 -29.49 27.46
CA ASP A 211 -10.21 -30.93 27.48
C ASP A 211 -11.33 -31.74 26.81
N TYR A 212 -10.98 -32.83 26.11
CA TYR A 212 -11.94 -33.75 25.50
C TYR A 212 -12.88 -34.40 26.51
N GLY A 213 -12.50 -34.43 27.80
CA GLY A 213 -13.38 -34.93 28.88
C GLY A 213 -14.37 -33.88 29.41
N ALA A 214 -14.22 -32.60 29.05
CA ALA A 214 -15.20 -31.58 29.42
C ALA A 214 -16.40 -31.56 28.47
N ASP A 215 -17.55 -31.09 28.96
CA ASP A 215 -18.70 -30.81 28.10
C ASP A 215 -18.48 -29.50 27.35
N PRO A 216 -18.37 -29.53 26.01
CA PRO A 216 -18.11 -28.31 25.25
C PRO A 216 -19.25 -27.29 25.31
N ALA A 217 -20.52 -27.76 25.50
CA ALA A 217 -21.67 -26.88 25.61
C ALA A 217 -21.69 -26.15 26.95
N GLU A 218 -21.33 -26.81 28.03
CA GLU A 218 -21.16 -26.21 29.35
C GLU A 218 -20.01 -25.21 29.34
N ALA A 219 -18.87 -25.59 28.76
CA ALA A 219 -17.71 -24.68 28.63
C ALA A 219 -18.04 -23.44 27.82
N ALA A 220 -18.80 -23.57 26.72
CA ALA A 220 -19.26 -22.43 25.93
C ALA A 220 -20.14 -21.48 26.74
N ALA A 221 -21.14 -22.04 27.49
CA ALA A 221 -22.03 -21.23 28.32
C ALA A 221 -21.28 -20.48 29.44
N VAL A 222 -20.29 -21.12 30.05
CA VAL A 222 -19.44 -20.49 31.08
C VAL A 222 -18.60 -19.38 30.49
N ALA A 223 -18.01 -19.59 29.30
CA ALA A 223 -17.25 -18.59 28.61
C ALA A 223 -18.12 -17.38 28.17
N GLU A 224 -19.31 -17.61 27.64
CA GLU A 224 -20.29 -16.57 27.29
C GLU A 224 -20.66 -15.72 28.51
N ALA A 225 -21.01 -16.37 29.62
CA ALA A 225 -21.33 -15.66 30.88
C ALA A 225 -20.12 -14.83 31.37
N ALA A 226 -18.91 -15.39 31.33
CA ALA A 226 -17.70 -14.68 31.73
C ALA A 226 -17.37 -13.49 30.85
N MET A 227 -17.67 -13.56 29.55
CA MET A 227 -17.50 -12.42 28.63
C MET A 227 -18.57 -11.35 28.84
N ALA A 228 -19.82 -11.74 29.12
CA ALA A 228 -20.91 -10.79 29.39
C ALA A 228 -20.67 -9.94 30.66
N ASP A 229 -19.89 -10.46 31.61
CA ASP A 229 -19.52 -9.74 32.84
C ASP A 229 -18.29 -8.83 32.66
N CYS A 230 -17.67 -8.75 31.45
CA CYS A 230 -16.51 -7.89 31.19
C CYS A 230 -16.95 -6.44 30.95
N GLU A 231 -16.50 -5.50 31.79
CA GLU A 231 -16.80 -4.06 31.64
C GLU A 231 -16.22 -3.43 30.35
N GLU A 232 -15.17 -4.05 29.78
CA GLU A 232 -14.50 -3.60 28.56
C GLU A 232 -15.30 -3.94 27.29
N LEU A 233 -16.32 -4.82 27.40
CA LEU A 233 -17.17 -5.20 26.29
C LEU A 233 -18.50 -4.44 26.33
N PRO A 234 -19.07 -4.11 25.17
CA PRO A 234 -20.42 -3.56 25.09
C PRO A 234 -21.47 -4.65 25.39
N ASP A 235 -22.60 -4.25 25.98
CA ASP A 235 -23.74 -5.14 26.22
C ASP A 235 -24.35 -5.66 24.90
N GLU A 236 -24.35 -4.81 23.87
CA GLU A 236 -24.84 -5.12 22.53
C GLU A 236 -23.86 -4.63 21.46
N PRO A 237 -23.52 -5.48 20.48
CA PRO A 237 -23.94 -6.90 20.31
C PRO A 237 -23.30 -7.81 21.36
N ALA A 238 -24.11 -8.73 21.91
CA ALA A 238 -23.65 -9.67 22.94
C ALA A 238 -22.50 -10.56 22.43
N PRO A 239 -21.54 -10.91 23.29
CA PRO A 239 -20.52 -11.89 22.97
C PRO A 239 -21.14 -13.27 22.77
N ASP A 240 -20.53 -14.10 21.95
CA ASP A 240 -20.96 -15.47 21.69
C ASP A 240 -19.77 -16.44 21.59
N VAL A 241 -20.00 -17.70 21.80
CA VAL A 241 -18.97 -18.73 21.68
C VAL A 241 -19.40 -19.78 20.65
N VAL A 242 -18.47 -20.15 19.78
CA VAL A 242 -18.69 -21.18 18.76
C VAL A 242 -17.68 -22.29 18.93
N LEU A 243 -18.16 -23.53 18.85
CA LEU A 243 -17.28 -24.69 18.72
C LEU A 243 -16.66 -24.67 17.32
N SER A 244 -15.33 -24.55 17.25
CA SER A 244 -14.61 -24.33 15.98
C SER A 244 -14.10 -25.64 15.40
N GLU A 245 -13.30 -26.36 16.15
CA GLU A 245 -12.61 -27.54 15.64
C GLU A 245 -12.19 -28.50 16.76
N PHE A 246 -11.84 -29.72 16.36
CA PHE A 246 -11.15 -30.69 17.20
C PHE A 246 -9.66 -30.63 16.93
N ALA A 247 -8.93 -30.03 17.85
CA ALA A 247 -7.47 -29.94 17.77
C ALA A 247 -6.79 -31.20 18.33
N ASP A 248 -5.46 -31.28 18.22
CA ASP A 248 -4.68 -32.47 18.63
C ASP A 248 -4.90 -32.91 20.08
N SER A 249 -5.18 -31.97 20.98
CA SER A 249 -5.31 -32.22 22.42
C SER A 249 -6.49 -31.52 23.08
N SER A 250 -7.33 -30.82 22.32
CA SER A 250 -8.46 -30.01 22.83
C SER A 250 -9.61 -29.91 21.84
N VAL A 251 -10.78 -29.59 22.35
CA VAL A 251 -11.87 -29.02 21.57
C VAL A 251 -11.73 -27.51 21.61
N VAL A 252 -11.65 -26.87 20.46
CA VAL A 252 -11.42 -25.41 20.36
C VAL A 252 -12.76 -24.68 20.37
N LEU A 253 -12.89 -23.76 21.31
CA LEU A 253 -13.97 -22.78 21.40
C LEU A 253 -13.46 -21.43 20.91
N THR A 254 -14.14 -20.83 19.95
CA THR A 254 -13.84 -19.46 19.51
C THR A 254 -14.77 -18.49 20.24
N CYS A 255 -14.22 -17.74 21.17
CA CYS A 255 -14.86 -16.63 21.86
C CYS A 255 -14.91 -15.42 20.92
N ARG A 256 -16.10 -14.94 20.56
CA ARG A 256 -16.32 -13.83 19.65
C ARG A 256 -16.98 -12.68 20.39
N PHE A 257 -16.36 -11.51 20.33
CA PHE A 257 -16.88 -10.33 21.00
C PHE A 257 -16.63 -9.07 20.15
N TRP A 258 -17.34 -8.02 20.47
CA TRP A 258 -17.28 -6.78 19.72
C TRP A 258 -16.59 -5.68 20.52
N ILE A 259 -15.86 -4.83 19.82
CA ILE A 259 -15.33 -3.58 20.37
C ILE A 259 -15.92 -2.40 19.61
N ARG A 260 -16.24 -1.35 20.34
CA ARG A 260 -16.75 -0.09 19.76
C ARG A 260 -15.61 0.88 19.51
N ASP A 261 -15.72 1.73 18.47
CA ASP A 261 -14.68 2.68 18.05
C ASP A 261 -13.30 1.99 17.98
N PRO A 262 -13.10 1.07 17.02
CA PRO A 262 -11.96 0.17 17.02
C PRO A 262 -10.63 0.89 17.02
N SER A 263 -9.78 0.55 17.96
CA SER A 263 -8.38 0.91 18.02
C SER A 263 -7.56 -0.27 18.54
N VAL A 264 -6.27 -0.23 18.29
CA VAL A 264 -5.38 -1.31 18.72
C VAL A 264 -5.34 -1.44 20.24
N SER A 265 -5.30 -0.32 20.97
CA SER A 265 -5.34 -0.34 22.44
C SER A 265 -6.63 -1.01 22.95
N ARG A 266 -7.79 -0.61 22.43
CA ARG A 266 -9.08 -1.23 22.80
C ARG A 266 -9.14 -2.70 22.47
N LYS A 267 -8.61 -3.11 21.30
CA LYS A 267 -8.54 -4.53 20.96
C LYS A 267 -7.77 -5.32 22.01
N TRP A 268 -6.58 -4.85 22.38
CA TRP A 268 -5.74 -5.54 23.35
C TRP A 268 -6.31 -5.49 24.78
N GLU A 269 -6.92 -4.39 25.18
CA GLU A 269 -7.61 -4.25 26.46
C GLU A 269 -8.77 -5.27 26.57
N ALA A 270 -9.66 -5.26 25.59
CA ALA A 270 -10.79 -6.20 25.54
C ALA A 270 -10.31 -7.65 25.44
N GLN A 271 -9.30 -7.95 24.62
CA GLN A 271 -8.77 -9.30 24.49
C GLN A 271 -8.16 -9.80 25.79
N ASN A 272 -7.38 -8.97 26.50
CA ASN A 272 -6.81 -9.33 27.79
C ASN A 272 -7.89 -9.56 28.87
N ALA A 273 -8.92 -8.70 28.90
CA ALA A 273 -10.06 -8.86 29.81
C ALA A 273 -10.78 -10.19 29.55
N VAL A 274 -11.11 -10.48 28.30
CA VAL A 274 -11.78 -11.74 27.92
C VAL A 274 -10.94 -12.96 28.28
N VAL A 275 -9.66 -12.99 27.91
CA VAL A 275 -8.77 -14.11 28.24
C VAL A 275 -8.67 -14.33 29.75
N GLY A 276 -8.55 -13.24 30.53
CA GLY A 276 -8.51 -13.29 31.98
C GLY A 276 -9.80 -13.81 32.60
N SER A 277 -10.95 -13.26 32.18
CA SER A 277 -12.27 -13.63 32.70
C SER A 277 -12.65 -15.05 32.38
N VAL A 278 -12.46 -15.49 31.11
CA VAL A 278 -12.74 -16.87 30.68
C VAL A 278 -11.88 -17.87 31.43
N LYS A 279 -10.57 -17.58 31.56
CA LYS A 279 -9.66 -18.43 32.32
C LYS A 279 -10.08 -18.57 33.78
N ALA A 280 -10.40 -17.47 34.45
CA ALA A 280 -10.85 -17.49 35.82
C ALA A 280 -12.20 -18.21 36.01
N ALA A 281 -13.13 -18.10 35.04
CA ALA A 281 -14.38 -18.80 35.03
C ALA A 281 -14.17 -20.31 34.87
N PHE A 282 -13.34 -20.74 33.95
CA PHE A 282 -13.02 -22.16 33.75
C PHE A 282 -12.37 -22.78 35.00
N GLU A 283 -11.47 -22.06 35.66
CA GLU A 283 -10.86 -22.51 36.92
C GLU A 283 -11.90 -22.69 38.05
N ARG A 284 -12.89 -21.79 38.15
CA ARG A 284 -13.96 -21.86 39.14
C ARG A 284 -14.89 -23.06 38.92
N GLU A 285 -15.21 -23.34 37.64
CA GLU A 285 -16.15 -24.43 37.27
C GLU A 285 -15.39 -25.76 37.05
N GLY A 286 -14.06 -25.80 37.22
CA GLY A 286 -13.28 -27.02 37.06
C GLY A 286 -13.12 -27.48 35.61
N ILE A 287 -13.33 -26.60 34.64
CA ILE A 287 -13.13 -26.87 33.23
C ILE A 287 -11.64 -26.82 32.91
N GLY A 288 -11.08 -27.95 32.47
CA GLY A 288 -9.64 -28.06 32.17
C GLY A 288 -9.26 -27.46 30.83
N ILE A 289 -8.21 -26.62 30.84
CA ILE A 289 -7.49 -26.24 29.63
C ILE A 289 -6.33 -27.23 29.49
N PRO A 290 -6.34 -28.13 28.49
CA PRO A 290 -5.43 -29.26 28.45
C PRO A 290 -4.02 -28.82 28.06
N PHE A 291 -3.03 -29.50 28.68
CA PHE A 291 -1.66 -29.44 28.14
C PHE A 291 -1.58 -30.36 26.91
N PRO A 292 -0.57 -30.16 26.02
CA PRO A 292 -0.35 -31.06 24.91
C PRO A 292 -0.28 -32.53 25.35
N GLN A 293 -1.15 -33.38 24.85
CA GLN A 293 -1.21 -34.81 25.17
C GLN A 293 -0.40 -35.60 24.15
N ARG A 294 0.41 -36.57 24.65
CA ARG A 294 1.15 -37.48 23.78
C ARG A 294 1.05 -38.90 24.28
N THR A 295 0.60 -39.80 23.44
CA THR A 295 0.66 -41.21 23.71
C THR A 295 2.05 -41.75 23.37
N VAL A 296 2.79 -42.23 24.35
CA VAL A 296 4.09 -42.84 24.13
C VAL A 296 3.92 -44.35 24.14
N SER A 297 4.07 -45.00 22.97
CA SER A 297 4.11 -46.48 22.85
C SER A 297 5.57 -46.89 22.61
N SER A 298 6.07 -47.83 23.43
CA SER A 298 7.34 -48.50 23.16
C SER A 298 7.10 -49.52 22.04
N ARG A 299 7.76 -49.32 20.91
CA ARG A 299 7.85 -50.37 19.90
C ARG A 299 8.81 -51.41 20.44
N GLU A 300 8.31 -52.60 20.88
CA GLU A 300 9.18 -53.74 21.13
C GLU A 300 9.95 -54.02 19.84
N ARG A 301 11.24 -53.82 19.86
CA ARG A 301 12.12 -54.34 18.81
C ARG A 301 12.01 -55.86 18.92
N PRO A 302 11.70 -56.56 17.80
CA PRO A 302 11.89 -58.00 17.78
C PRO A 302 13.32 -58.26 18.25
N GLY A 303 13.51 -58.98 19.39
CA GLY A 303 14.84 -59.33 19.81
C GLY A 303 15.56 -60.06 18.67
N PRO A 304 16.87 -59.99 18.56
CA PRO A 304 17.60 -60.80 17.57
C PRO A 304 17.16 -62.25 17.76
N GLU A 305 16.58 -62.85 16.73
CA GLU A 305 16.29 -64.29 16.67
C GLU A 305 17.55 -65.03 17.08
N ALA A 306 17.49 -65.74 18.21
CA ALA A 306 18.60 -66.56 18.65
C ALA A 306 18.91 -67.55 17.51
N PRO A 307 20.20 -67.64 17.07
CA PRO A 307 20.55 -68.54 16.00
C PRO A 307 20.14 -69.96 16.45
N THR A 308 19.23 -70.58 15.71
CA THR A 308 18.85 -71.98 15.84
C THR A 308 20.16 -72.76 15.57
N ALA A 309 20.71 -73.38 16.65
CA ALA A 309 21.85 -74.26 16.51
C ALA A 309 21.48 -75.43 15.59
N PRO A 310 22.27 -75.71 14.53
CA PRO A 310 22.00 -76.89 13.69
C PRO A 310 22.41 -78.15 14.40
N GLY A 311 21.45 -79.04 14.64
CA GLY A 311 21.71 -80.45 14.83
C GLY A 311 21.98 -80.94 16.25
N ALA A 312 20.91 -81.15 17.04
CA ALA A 312 20.96 -82.24 18.01
C ALA A 312 20.15 -83.39 17.39
N ALA A 313 20.85 -84.44 16.98
CA ALA A 313 20.28 -85.69 16.48
C ALA A 313 19.42 -86.32 17.60
N ALA A 314 18.21 -86.71 17.23
CA ALA A 314 17.32 -87.46 18.09
C ALA A 314 17.95 -88.79 18.53
N PRO A 315 17.94 -89.17 19.83
CA PRO A 315 18.30 -90.54 20.19
C PRO A 315 17.24 -91.51 19.75
N THR A 316 17.63 -92.47 18.96
CA THR A 316 16.89 -93.71 18.64
C THR A 316 16.71 -94.51 19.92
N THR A 317 15.52 -94.56 20.43
CA THR A 317 15.17 -95.58 21.40
C THR A 317 14.58 -96.78 20.67
N ASP A 318 15.40 -97.84 20.66
CA ASP A 318 15.10 -99.16 20.25
C ASP A 318 14.09 -99.85 21.26
N GLY A 319 13.38 -100.77 20.72
CA GLY A 319 12.18 -101.38 21.35
C GLY A 319 12.39 -102.25 22.58
N GLY A 320 11.36 -102.48 23.20
CA GLY A 320 11.22 -103.44 24.28
C GLY A 320 9.77 -103.68 24.66
N ALA A 321 9.30 -104.78 24.18
CA ALA A 321 7.96 -105.31 24.32
C ALA A 321 7.64 -105.79 25.77
N SER A 322 6.32 -106.11 25.98
CA SER A 322 5.70 -106.96 26.99
C SER A 322 5.20 -106.16 28.23
N GLY A 323 4.02 -106.27 28.64
CA GLY A 323 3.10 -107.30 28.83
C GLY A 323 2.02 -106.82 29.79
N GLU A 324 0.80 -107.21 29.43
CA GLU A 324 -0.22 -107.87 30.29
C GLU A 324 -0.63 -107.21 31.60
N GLY A 325 -1.97 -107.12 31.73
CA GLY A 325 -2.67 -107.25 32.99
C GLY A 325 -3.84 -106.31 33.21
N ASP A 326 -4.98 -106.83 32.76
CA ASP A 326 -6.32 -106.57 33.29
C ASP A 326 -6.47 -107.01 34.77
N PRO A 327 -7.50 -106.74 35.53
CA PRO A 327 -8.86 -106.32 35.19
C PRO A 327 -9.27 -104.89 35.64
#